data_f977ba202370f20186d8a6d363f9406c
#
_entry.id   f977ba202370f20186d8a6d363f9406c
#
_cell.length_a   1.000
_cell.length_b   1.000
_cell.length_c   1.000
_cell.angle_alpha   90.00
_cell.angle_beta   90.00
_cell.angle_gamma   90.00
#
_symmetry.space_group_name_H-M   'P 1'
#
loop_
_entity.id
_entity.type
_entity.pdbx_description
1 polymer ?
#
loop_
_entity_poly.entity_id
_entity_poly.type
_entity_poly.pdbx_seq_one_letter_code
_entity_poly.pdbx_strand_id
1 'polypeptide(L)'
;MRLWTDSLVKFYGRRQVVDHVSIEVSQGEIVGLLGPNGAGKTTTFYITVGFIKPTEGHVYLDTTEITDLPMYKRARLGVGYLPQEASVFRKLTVANNIKAVLELTSLTKVQQQEKLESLIGEFGLETVRNNVGDSLSGGSAADMRLPGLSQQIQNLFCLTNPLQVSTRLQ
;
A
#
# COMPACT_ATOMS: atom_id res chain seq x y z
N MET A 1 0.70 0.39 -17.63
CA MET A 1 0.78 -0.73 -16.69
C MET A 1 -0.64 -1.09 -16.28
N ARG A 2 -1.00 -2.36 -16.37
CA ARG A 2 -2.34 -2.90 -16.12
C ARG A 2 -2.21 -4.08 -15.17
N LEU A 3 -2.89 -4.03 -14.03
CA LEU A 3 -2.99 -5.13 -13.07
C LEU A 3 -4.37 -5.78 -13.24
N TRP A 4 -4.41 -7.07 -13.47
CA TRP A 4 -5.68 -7.76 -13.68
C TRP A 4 -5.64 -9.20 -13.15
N THR A 5 -6.81 -9.74 -12.89
CA THR A 5 -6.98 -11.10 -12.38
C THR A 5 -7.95 -11.88 -13.29
N ASP A 6 -7.72 -13.17 -13.39
CA ASP A 6 -8.58 -14.08 -14.12
C ASP A 6 -9.16 -15.10 -13.17
N SER A 7 -10.49 -15.08 -13.04
CA SER A 7 -11.33 -16.12 -12.39
C SER A 7 -10.78 -16.57 -11.03
N LEU A 8 -10.42 -15.61 -10.15
CA LEU A 8 -9.88 -15.93 -8.83
C LEU A 8 -10.89 -16.73 -7.99
N VAL A 9 -10.42 -17.83 -7.43
CA VAL A 9 -11.15 -18.67 -6.47
C VAL A 9 -10.34 -18.82 -5.20
N LYS A 10 -10.99 -18.71 -4.03
CA LYS A 10 -10.36 -18.97 -2.74
C LYS A 10 -11.26 -19.77 -1.81
N PHE A 11 -10.73 -20.89 -1.35
CA PHE A 11 -11.30 -21.68 -0.28
C PHE A 11 -10.52 -21.55 1.02
N TYR A 12 -11.23 -21.52 2.14
CA TYR A 12 -10.70 -21.76 3.49
C TYR A 12 -11.39 -23.00 4.05
N GLY A 13 -10.69 -24.12 4.06
CA GLY A 13 -11.30 -25.42 4.32
C GLY A 13 -12.38 -25.75 3.30
N ARG A 14 -13.63 -25.89 3.77
CA ARG A 14 -14.79 -26.15 2.88
C ARG A 14 -15.53 -24.90 2.44
N ARG A 15 -15.17 -23.73 2.97
CA ARG A 15 -15.86 -22.47 2.68
C ARG A 15 -15.19 -21.76 1.51
N GLN A 16 -15.95 -21.59 0.44
CA GLN A 16 -15.56 -20.70 -0.67
C GLN A 16 -15.79 -19.24 -0.25
N VAL A 17 -14.76 -18.41 -0.35
CA VAL A 17 -14.76 -17.00 0.07
C VAL A 17 -14.64 -16.08 -1.13
N VAL A 18 -13.97 -16.54 -2.19
CA VAL A 18 -13.88 -15.85 -3.48
C VAL A 18 -14.33 -16.83 -4.55
N ASP A 19 -15.24 -16.42 -5.43
CA ASP A 19 -15.86 -17.25 -6.43
C ASP A 19 -15.73 -16.61 -7.81
N HIS A 20 -14.78 -17.10 -8.61
CA HIS A 20 -14.49 -16.70 -10.00
C HIS A 20 -14.44 -15.18 -10.22
N VAL A 21 -13.77 -14.46 -9.31
CA VAL A 21 -13.70 -12.99 -9.36
C VAL A 21 -12.58 -12.54 -10.29
N SER A 22 -12.94 -11.74 -11.31
CA SER A 22 -12.01 -11.06 -12.19
C SER A 22 -12.11 -9.56 -11.98
N ILE A 23 -10.96 -8.90 -11.76
CA ILE A 23 -10.84 -7.46 -11.62
C ILE A 23 -9.73 -6.94 -12.53
N GLU A 24 -9.83 -5.69 -12.90
CA GLU A 24 -8.84 -5.02 -13.72
C GLU A 24 -8.68 -3.58 -13.25
N VAL A 25 -7.43 -3.10 -13.23
CA VAL A 25 -7.10 -1.72 -12.97
C VAL A 25 -5.92 -1.28 -13.84
N SER A 26 -6.07 -0.18 -14.54
CA SER A 26 -5.02 0.45 -15.35
C SER A 26 -4.32 1.57 -14.57
N GLN A 27 -3.10 1.88 -14.97
CA GLN A 27 -2.37 3.00 -14.38
C GLN A 27 -3.14 4.31 -14.53
N GLY A 28 -3.30 5.04 -13.42
CA GLY A 28 -4.08 6.27 -13.37
C GLY A 28 -5.58 6.06 -13.14
N GLU A 29 -6.06 4.81 -13.13
CA GLU A 29 -7.44 4.46 -12.84
C GLU A 29 -7.65 4.16 -11.36
N ILE A 30 -8.85 4.48 -10.84
CA ILE A 30 -9.29 4.14 -9.49
C ILE A 30 -10.45 3.17 -9.61
N VAL A 31 -10.25 1.95 -9.12
CA VAL A 31 -11.27 0.90 -9.10
C VAL A 31 -11.69 0.60 -7.67
N GLY A 32 -13.00 0.66 -7.39
CA GLY A 32 -13.60 0.33 -6.10
C GLY A 32 -14.19 -1.08 -6.09
N LEU A 33 -13.78 -1.89 -5.11
CA LEU A 33 -14.36 -3.22 -4.88
C LEU A 33 -15.48 -3.11 -3.83
N LEU A 34 -16.74 -3.15 -4.28
CA LEU A 34 -17.92 -2.97 -3.44
C LEU A 34 -18.61 -4.29 -3.14
N GLY A 35 -19.34 -4.37 -2.03
CA GLY A 35 -20.11 -5.53 -1.64
C GLY A 35 -20.31 -5.64 -0.13
N PRO A 36 -21.21 -6.52 0.36
CA PRO A 36 -21.48 -6.67 1.79
C PRO A 36 -20.28 -7.24 2.57
N ASN A 37 -20.34 -7.15 3.90
CA ASN A 37 -19.34 -7.79 4.76
C ASN A 37 -19.33 -9.30 4.53
N GLY A 38 -18.13 -9.88 4.44
CA GLY A 38 -17.98 -11.31 4.16
C GLY A 38 -18.01 -11.69 2.67
N ALA A 39 -18.24 -10.76 1.74
CA ALA A 39 -18.26 -11.01 0.29
C ALA A 39 -16.88 -11.30 -0.35
N GLY A 40 -15.84 -11.52 0.43
CA GLY A 40 -14.52 -11.87 -0.10
C GLY A 40 -13.67 -10.70 -0.60
N LYS A 41 -14.14 -9.43 -0.49
CA LYS A 41 -13.41 -8.24 -0.98
C LYS A 41 -11.96 -8.16 -0.50
N THR A 42 -11.75 -8.23 0.80
CA THR A 42 -10.41 -8.18 1.40
C THR A 42 -9.55 -9.36 0.96
N THR A 43 -10.14 -10.55 0.81
CA THR A 43 -9.43 -11.75 0.34
C THR A 43 -9.02 -11.59 -1.11
N THR A 44 -9.92 -11.13 -1.99
CA THR A 44 -9.61 -10.82 -3.40
C THR A 44 -8.46 -9.82 -3.50
N PHE A 45 -8.56 -8.74 -2.72
CA PHE A 45 -7.51 -7.72 -2.65
C PHE A 45 -6.17 -8.31 -2.18
N TYR A 46 -6.15 -9.11 -1.11
CA TYR A 46 -4.94 -9.74 -0.61
C TYR A 46 -4.32 -10.74 -1.60
N ILE A 47 -5.13 -11.42 -2.40
CA ILE A 47 -4.64 -12.25 -3.50
C ILE A 47 -3.96 -11.36 -4.55
N THR A 48 -4.60 -10.27 -4.95
CA THR A 48 -4.11 -9.35 -5.98
C THR A 48 -2.77 -8.70 -5.60
N VAL A 49 -2.55 -8.37 -4.32
CA VAL A 49 -1.28 -7.79 -3.86
C VAL A 49 -0.23 -8.83 -3.43
N GLY A 50 -0.59 -10.11 -3.32
CA GLY A 50 0.35 -11.20 -3.06
C GLY A 50 0.54 -11.58 -1.59
N PHE A 51 -0.40 -11.22 -0.70
CA PHE A 51 -0.44 -11.69 0.68
C PHE A 51 -0.97 -13.12 0.80
N ILE A 52 -1.91 -13.48 -0.07
CA ILE A 52 -2.60 -14.77 -0.06
C ILE A 52 -2.50 -15.36 -1.47
N LYS A 53 -2.24 -16.66 -1.57
CA LYS A 53 -2.34 -17.37 -2.85
C LYS A 53 -3.80 -17.73 -3.13
N PRO A 54 -4.29 -17.59 -4.37
CA PRO A 54 -5.57 -18.12 -4.76
C PRO A 54 -5.57 -19.65 -4.70
N THR A 55 -6.73 -20.26 -4.64
CA THR A 55 -6.90 -21.73 -4.84
C THR A 55 -6.89 -22.03 -6.32
N GLU A 56 -7.57 -21.19 -7.13
CA GLU A 56 -7.62 -21.25 -8.58
C GLU A 56 -7.64 -19.84 -9.15
N GLY A 57 -7.32 -19.70 -10.45
CA GLY A 57 -7.25 -18.41 -11.14
C GLY A 57 -5.87 -17.78 -11.04
N HIS A 58 -5.69 -16.66 -11.75
CA HIS A 58 -4.39 -16.08 -12.00
C HIS A 58 -4.38 -14.57 -11.77
N VAL A 59 -3.21 -14.02 -11.46
CA VAL A 59 -2.96 -12.58 -11.32
C VAL A 59 -1.87 -12.18 -12.31
N TYR A 60 -2.11 -11.10 -13.06
CA TYR A 60 -1.23 -10.61 -14.10
C TYR A 60 -0.87 -9.14 -13.90
N LEU A 61 0.34 -8.79 -14.27
CA LEU A 61 0.79 -7.42 -14.47
C LEU A 61 1.20 -7.26 -15.94
N ASP A 62 0.44 -6.47 -16.69
CA ASP A 62 0.48 -6.42 -18.15
C ASP A 62 0.33 -7.83 -18.75
N THR A 63 1.36 -8.38 -19.35
CA THR A 63 1.41 -9.74 -19.92
C THR A 63 2.12 -10.76 -19.02
N THR A 64 2.65 -10.32 -17.88
CA THR A 64 3.43 -11.16 -16.98
C THR A 64 2.55 -11.74 -15.89
N GLU A 65 2.51 -13.06 -15.76
CA GLU A 65 1.86 -13.71 -14.65
C GLU A 65 2.66 -13.52 -13.35
N ILE A 66 1.96 -13.05 -12.30
CA ILE A 66 2.55 -12.77 -10.99
C ILE A 66 1.88 -13.56 -9.86
N THR A 67 1.05 -14.54 -10.18
CA THR A 67 0.24 -15.32 -9.21
C THR A 67 1.08 -15.87 -8.07
N ASP A 68 2.24 -16.46 -8.38
CA ASP A 68 3.14 -17.07 -7.40
C ASP A 68 4.17 -16.11 -6.81
N LEU A 69 4.23 -14.87 -7.30
CA LEU A 69 5.17 -13.91 -6.78
C LEU A 69 4.72 -13.38 -5.40
N PRO A 70 5.58 -13.44 -4.38
CA PRO A 70 5.29 -12.83 -3.08
C PRO A 70 5.23 -11.30 -3.19
N MET A 71 4.57 -10.66 -2.22
CA MET A 71 4.30 -9.22 -2.20
C MET A 71 5.55 -8.37 -2.49
N TYR A 72 6.71 -8.68 -1.89
CA TYR A 72 7.92 -7.89 -2.08
C TYR A 72 8.45 -7.90 -3.52
N LYS A 73 8.22 -9.01 -4.26
CA LYS A 73 8.56 -9.08 -5.70
C LYS A 73 7.56 -8.28 -6.54
N ARG A 74 6.26 -8.34 -6.20
CA ARG A 74 5.24 -7.51 -6.85
C ARG A 74 5.48 -6.03 -6.59
N ALA A 75 5.92 -5.66 -5.37
CA ALA A 75 6.28 -4.28 -5.05
C ALA A 75 7.43 -3.76 -5.93
N ARG A 76 8.46 -4.58 -6.22
CA ARG A 76 9.54 -4.22 -7.15
C ARG A 76 9.08 -4.06 -8.59
N LEU A 77 7.98 -4.69 -8.96
CA LEU A 77 7.33 -4.52 -10.26
C LEU A 77 6.39 -3.31 -10.31
N GLY A 78 6.22 -2.60 -9.17
CA GLY A 78 5.40 -1.40 -9.08
C GLY A 78 4.01 -1.60 -8.48
N VAL A 79 3.68 -2.79 -7.94
CA VAL A 79 2.40 -3.04 -7.24
C VAL A 79 2.55 -2.64 -5.78
N GLY A 80 2.07 -1.45 -5.42
CA GLY A 80 2.08 -0.96 -4.03
C GLY A 80 0.86 -1.42 -3.23
N TYR A 81 1.03 -1.55 -1.92
CA TYR A 81 -0.05 -1.83 -0.97
C TYR A 81 -0.11 -0.77 0.12
N LEU A 82 -1.28 -0.17 0.32
CA LEU A 82 -1.55 0.73 1.42
C LEU A 82 -2.49 0.06 2.42
N PRO A 83 -2.00 -0.31 3.63
CA PRO A 83 -2.85 -0.88 4.66
C PRO A 83 -3.83 0.15 5.23
N GLN A 84 -4.94 -0.33 5.79
CA GLN A 84 -5.94 0.51 6.47
C GLN A 84 -5.41 1.11 7.77
N GLU A 85 -4.52 0.39 8.47
CA GLU A 85 -3.88 0.86 9.68
C GLU A 85 -2.57 1.59 9.36
N ALA A 86 -2.19 2.54 10.22
CA ALA A 86 -0.98 3.30 10.06
C ALA A 86 0.27 2.41 10.07
N SER A 87 0.87 2.19 8.90
CA SER A 87 2.10 1.42 8.71
C SER A 87 3.34 2.31 8.87
N VAL A 88 3.52 2.86 10.06
CA VAL A 88 4.71 3.65 10.40
C VAL A 88 5.56 2.92 11.43
N PHE A 89 6.86 3.01 11.32
CA PHE A 89 7.78 2.55 12.36
C PHE A 89 7.69 3.51 13.54
N ARG A 90 6.92 3.15 14.55
CA ARG A 90 6.55 4.03 15.67
C ARG A 90 7.75 4.62 16.41
N LYS A 91 8.87 3.90 16.48
CA LYS A 91 10.12 4.31 17.16
C LYS A 91 11.06 5.15 16.27
N LEU A 92 10.79 5.25 14.98
CA LEU A 92 11.56 6.09 14.07
C LEU A 92 10.92 7.47 13.96
N THR A 93 11.75 8.47 13.69
CA THR A 93 11.28 9.82 13.36
C THR A 93 10.57 9.83 12.00
N VAL A 94 9.80 10.87 11.70
CA VAL A 94 9.16 11.07 10.40
C VAL A 94 10.20 10.97 9.28
N ALA A 95 11.31 11.70 9.39
CA ALA A 95 12.37 11.66 8.39
C ALA A 95 12.97 10.25 8.22
N ASN A 96 13.18 9.52 9.32
CA ASN A 96 13.73 8.17 9.26
C ASN A 96 12.74 7.15 8.71
N ASN A 97 11.44 7.33 8.92
CA ASN A 97 10.40 6.52 8.28
C ASN A 97 10.47 6.67 6.76
N ILE A 98 10.51 7.90 6.25
CA ILE A 98 10.62 8.19 4.81
C ILE A 98 11.94 7.61 4.27
N LYS A 99 13.04 7.83 4.96
CA LYS A 99 14.37 7.36 4.56
C LYS A 99 14.42 5.83 4.45
N ALA A 100 13.82 5.12 5.40
CA ALA A 100 13.76 3.65 5.38
C ALA A 100 13.10 3.10 4.10
N VAL A 101 12.11 3.82 3.56
CA VAL A 101 11.47 3.45 2.28
C VAL A 101 12.35 3.81 1.10
N LEU A 102 12.96 4.99 1.11
CA LEU A 102 13.87 5.41 0.04
C LEU A 102 15.09 4.49 -0.10
N GLU A 103 15.56 3.88 0.99
CA GLU A 103 16.63 2.89 0.99
C GLU A 103 16.28 1.60 0.20
N LEU A 104 14.98 1.30 0.02
CA LEU A 104 14.53 0.16 -0.79
C LEU A 104 14.48 0.47 -2.29
N THR A 105 14.71 1.72 -2.67
CA THR A 105 14.72 2.16 -4.08
C THR A 105 16.12 2.02 -4.69
N SER A 106 16.21 2.13 -6.01
CA SER A 106 17.49 2.15 -6.74
C SER A 106 18.20 3.51 -6.73
N LEU A 107 17.69 4.49 -5.97
CA LEU A 107 18.27 5.82 -5.89
C LEU A 107 19.62 5.81 -5.17
N THR A 108 20.55 6.64 -5.63
CA THR A 108 21.81 6.90 -4.92
C THR A 108 21.54 7.63 -3.60
N LYS A 109 22.49 7.59 -2.65
CA LYS A 109 22.34 8.27 -1.36
C LYS A 109 22.07 9.77 -1.50
N VAL A 110 22.65 10.42 -2.49
CA VAL A 110 22.40 11.85 -2.78
C VAL A 110 20.96 12.05 -3.24
N GLN A 111 20.51 11.27 -4.20
CA GLN A 111 19.13 11.33 -4.69
C GLN A 111 18.10 10.99 -3.61
N GLN A 112 18.41 10.02 -2.73
CA GLN A 112 17.56 9.70 -1.58
C GLN A 112 17.41 10.90 -0.64
N GLN A 113 18.50 11.63 -0.37
CA GLN A 113 18.44 12.81 0.47
C GLN A 113 17.67 13.96 -0.18
N GLU A 114 17.89 14.22 -1.46
CA GLU A 114 17.14 15.22 -2.24
C GLU A 114 15.63 14.88 -2.26
N LYS A 115 15.29 13.61 -2.50
CA LYS A 115 13.91 13.15 -2.49
C LYS A 115 13.27 13.26 -1.10
N LEU A 116 14.02 12.96 -0.03
CA LEU A 116 13.57 13.14 1.35
C LEU A 116 13.19 14.60 1.62
N GLU A 117 14.05 15.56 1.27
CA GLU A 117 13.78 16.99 1.49
C GLU A 117 12.57 17.45 0.65
N SER A 118 12.50 17.03 -0.62
CA SER A 118 11.37 17.31 -1.49
C SER A 118 10.05 16.83 -0.89
N LEU A 119 10.02 15.59 -0.36
CA LEU A 119 8.82 15.01 0.22
C LEU A 119 8.43 15.68 1.55
N ILE A 120 9.40 16.04 2.39
CA ILE A 120 9.13 16.79 3.62
C ILE A 120 8.48 18.14 3.30
N GLY A 121 8.97 18.86 2.29
CA GLY A 121 8.40 20.13 1.86
C GLY A 121 7.01 19.97 1.21
N GLU A 122 6.85 18.99 0.31
CA GLU A 122 5.58 18.74 -0.38
C GLU A 122 4.43 18.41 0.59
N PHE A 123 4.73 17.69 1.68
CA PHE A 123 3.73 17.28 2.69
C PHE A 123 3.70 18.20 3.92
N GLY A 124 4.48 19.28 3.97
CA GLY A 124 4.49 20.23 5.10
C GLY A 124 4.92 19.58 6.40
N LEU A 125 5.91 18.66 6.35
CA LEU A 125 6.35 17.86 7.49
C LEU A 125 7.55 18.46 8.23
N GLU A 126 7.98 19.67 7.91
CA GLU A 126 9.19 20.31 8.44
C GLU A 126 9.16 20.40 9.96
N THR A 127 8.03 20.80 10.54
CA THR A 127 7.87 21.01 11.99
C THR A 127 7.89 19.72 12.79
N VAL A 128 7.51 18.60 12.16
CA VAL A 128 7.40 17.27 12.79
C VAL A 128 8.49 16.30 12.33
N ARG A 129 9.41 16.76 11.50
CA ARG A 129 10.49 15.98 10.87
C ARG A 129 11.20 15.04 11.85
N ASN A 130 11.49 15.54 13.06
CA ASN A 130 12.25 14.84 14.09
C ASN A 130 11.36 14.16 15.14
N ASN A 131 10.03 14.29 15.04
CA ASN A 131 9.12 13.63 15.95
C ASN A 131 9.06 12.14 15.64
N VAL A 132 9.00 11.30 16.67
CA VAL A 132 8.85 9.86 16.51
C VAL A 132 7.40 9.50 16.13
N GLY A 133 7.23 8.44 15.33
CA GLY A 133 5.91 8.02 14.84
C GLY A 133 4.89 7.76 15.94
N ASP A 134 5.34 7.34 17.12
CA ASP A 134 4.45 7.06 18.27
C ASP A 134 3.83 8.36 18.83
N SER A 135 4.55 9.49 18.80
CA SER A 135 4.02 10.78 19.21
C SER A 135 2.98 11.36 18.24
N LEU A 136 2.88 10.81 17.02
CA LEU A 136 1.96 11.27 15.99
C LEU A 136 0.62 10.50 16.02
N SER A 137 0.58 9.32 16.64
CA SER A 137 -0.61 8.46 16.74
C SER A 137 -1.36 8.58 18.06
N GLY A 138 -0.73 9.18 19.09
CA GLY A 138 -1.29 9.34 20.44
C GLY A 138 -2.03 10.65 20.60
N GLY A 139 -3.36 10.61 20.58
CA GLY A 139 -4.20 11.77 20.85
C GLY A 139 -4.04 12.29 22.28
N SER A 140 -3.02 13.08 22.52
CA SER A 140 -2.98 14.04 23.64
C SER A 140 -3.61 15.34 23.15
N ALA A 141 -4.46 15.97 23.96
CA ALA A 141 -5.24 17.17 23.64
C ALA A 141 -4.41 18.41 23.17
N ALA A 142 -3.09 18.31 23.21
CA ALA A 142 -2.16 19.34 22.72
C ALA A 142 -1.79 19.15 21.22
N ASP A 143 -1.99 17.96 20.65
CA ASP A 143 -1.61 17.59 19.28
C ASP A 143 -2.77 17.70 18.27
N MET A 144 -3.83 18.44 18.60
CA MET A 144 -4.97 18.68 17.71
C MET A 144 -4.62 19.44 16.40
N ARG A 145 -3.35 19.66 16.11
CA ARG A 145 -2.93 20.41 14.90
C ARG A 145 -2.62 19.58 13.69
N LEU A 146 -2.57 18.25 13.78
CA LEU A 146 -2.22 17.39 12.64
C LEU A 146 -3.11 16.14 12.54
N PRO A 147 -4.46 16.28 12.47
CA PRO A 147 -5.30 15.14 12.10
C PRO A 147 -4.94 14.73 10.66
N GLY A 148 -4.45 13.51 10.49
CA GLY A 148 -4.10 12.98 9.17
C GLY A 148 -2.60 12.84 8.88
N LEU A 149 -1.70 13.21 9.77
CA LEU A 149 -0.25 13.09 9.52
C LEU A 149 0.17 11.64 9.27
N SER A 150 -0.38 10.68 10.03
CA SER A 150 -0.19 9.25 9.76
C SER A 150 -0.71 8.87 8.36
N GLN A 151 -1.83 9.47 7.95
CA GLN A 151 -2.39 9.29 6.60
C GLN A 151 -1.52 9.97 5.53
N GLN A 152 -0.94 11.13 5.81
CA GLN A 152 -0.03 11.81 4.89
C GLN A 152 1.25 11.02 4.71
N ILE A 153 1.82 10.47 5.78
CA ILE A 153 2.99 9.57 5.70
C ILE A 153 2.63 8.31 4.91
N GLN A 154 1.44 7.73 5.10
CA GLN A 154 0.97 6.59 4.30
C GLN A 154 0.80 6.95 2.82
N ASN A 155 0.22 8.10 2.52
CA ASN A 155 0.08 8.58 1.14
C ASN A 155 1.46 8.77 0.48
N LEU A 156 2.46 9.20 1.27
CA LEU A 156 3.84 9.32 0.83
C LEU A 156 4.44 7.97 0.41
N PHE A 157 4.17 6.90 1.16
CA PHE A 157 4.58 5.54 0.80
C PHE A 157 3.93 5.08 -0.52
N CYS A 158 2.76 5.60 -0.85
CA CYS A 158 2.05 5.29 -2.09
C CYS A 158 2.62 6.04 -3.31
N LEU A 159 3.08 7.28 -3.14
CA LEU A 159 3.60 8.08 -4.26
C LEU A 159 4.95 7.60 -4.79
N THR A 160 5.67 6.78 -4.03
CA THR A 160 6.92 6.16 -4.48
C THR A 160 6.70 4.94 -5.37
N ASN A 161 5.45 4.44 -5.51
CA ASN A 161 5.09 3.30 -6.35
C ASN A 161 4.02 3.71 -7.38
N PRO A 162 4.23 3.46 -8.70
CA PRO A 162 3.36 3.95 -9.77
C PRO A 162 1.98 3.28 -9.88
N LEU A 163 1.74 2.17 -9.19
CA LEU A 163 0.43 1.50 -9.12
C LEU A 163 -0.06 1.43 -7.68
N GLN A 164 -1.16 2.09 -7.41
CA GLN A 164 -1.80 2.07 -6.11
C GLN A 164 -3.10 1.29 -6.16
N VAL A 165 -3.19 0.22 -5.40
CA VAL A 165 -4.45 -0.47 -5.13
C VAL A 165 -4.88 -0.08 -3.72
N SER A 166 -5.87 0.81 -3.61
CA SER A 166 -6.39 1.31 -2.34
C SER A 166 -7.67 0.60 -1.96
N THR A 167 -7.73 0.06 -0.74
CA THR A 167 -8.99 -0.39 -0.11
C THR A 167 -9.54 0.73 0.77
N ARG A 168 -10.29 1.69 0.22
CA ARG A 168 -11.24 2.43 1.03
C ARG A 168 -12.50 1.58 1.15
N LEU A 169 -12.67 0.90 2.28
CA LEU A 169 -13.94 0.36 2.70
C LEU A 169 -14.73 1.52 3.35
N GLN A 170 -15.80 1.96 2.68
CA GLN A 170 -16.89 2.68 3.36
C GLN A 170 -17.82 1.68 4.04
#